data_e4200ec45bbf175113cb667edf9a855b
#
_entry.id   e4200ec45bbf175113cb667edf9a855b
#
_cell.length_a   1.000
_cell.length_b   1.000
_cell.length_c   1.000
_cell.angle_alpha   90.00
_cell.angle_beta   90.00
_cell.angle_gamma   90.00
#
_symmetry.space_group_name_H-M   'P 1'
#
loop_
_entity.id
_entity.type
_entity.pdbx_description
1 polymer ?
#
loop_
_entity_poly.entity_id
_entity_poly.type
_entity_poly.pdbx_seq_one_letter_code
_entity_poly.pdbx_strand_id
1 'polypeptide(L)'
;MEPVAFIDYEPSAPAPGRLALVQRFANTVDREHGREVLHSPQALRTILVELGLLDRDASVGVRELEAAHDLRDRIQALALANNGIPTDAELEAELVVRVDDEGAVLEPVRHDVNGALAQLVGIVYTAMADGTWTRLKACRAESCHWLFYDRSRNHSAVWCSMAVCGNRTKTRAYRARRS
;
A
#
# COMPACT_ATOMS: atom_id res chain seq x y z
N MET A 1 -12.10 -23.60 -4.32
CA MET A 1 -11.08 -22.54 -4.27
C MET A 1 -11.77 -21.34 -3.67
N GLU A 2 -11.45 -21.00 -2.42
CA GLU A 2 -12.04 -19.82 -1.79
C GLU A 2 -11.61 -18.57 -2.56
N PRO A 3 -12.52 -17.60 -2.74
CA PRO A 3 -12.15 -16.35 -3.35
C PRO A 3 -11.09 -15.66 -2.49
N VAL A 4 -9.99 -15.27 -3.12
CA VAL A 4 -9.00 -14.39 -2.48
C VAL A 4 -9.69 -13.03 -2.36
N ALA A 5 -10.06 -12.66 -1.13
CA ALA A 5 -10.73 -11.39 -0.86
C ALA A 5 -9.73 -10.43 -0.20
N PHE A 6 -9.80 -9.15 -0.57
CA PHE A 6 -9.12 -8.10 0.21
C PHE A 6 -9.57 -8.17 1.68
N ILE A 7 -8.68 -7.74 2.56
CA ILE A 7 -9.02 -7.66 3.98
C ILE A 7 -10.02 -6.52 4.15
N ASP A 8 -11.28 -6.87 4.46
CA ASP A 8 -12.34 -5.90 4.78
C ASP A 8 -12.09 -5.30 6.17
N TYR A 9 -11.09 -4.44 6.25
CA TYR A 9 -10.85 -3.61 7.41
C TYR A 9 -11.03 -2.16 7.00
N GLU A 10 -12.18 -1.60 7.31
CA GLU A 10 -12.51 -0.21 7.04
C GLU A 10 -12.40 0.71 8.26
N PRO A 11 -11.21 1.00 8.77
CA PRO A 11 -11.09 2.09 9.74
C PRO A 11 -10.84 3.44 9.07
N SER A 12 -10.59 3.47 7.77
CA SER A 12 -10.24 4.71 7.08
C SER A 12 -10.81 4.79 5.66
N ALA A 13 -11.25 5.99 5.29
CA ALA A 13 -11.68 6.27 3.93
C ALA A 13 -10.57 5.96 2.90
N PRO A 14 -10.93 5.51 1.68
CA PRO A 14 -9.94 5.23 0.64
C PRO A 14 -9.18 6.50 0.24
N ALA A 15 -7.93 6.33 -0.20
CA ALA A 15 -7.15 7.40 -0.82
C ALA A 15 -7.84 7.88 -2.12
N PRO A 16 -7.58 9.11 -2.59
CA PRO A 16 -8.19 9.62 -3.81
C PRO A 16 -7.61 8.96 -5.05
N GLY A 17 -8.44 8.85 -6.10
CA GLY A 17 -8.03 8.41 -7.43
C GLY A 17 -7.29 7.08 -7.44
N ARG A 18 -6.27 6.98 -8.29
CA ARG A 18 -5.47 5.75 -8.42
C ARG A 18 -4.63 5.43 -7.17
N LEU A 19 -4.37 6.41 -6.29
CA LEU A 19 -3.64 6.15 -5.03
C LEU A 19 -4.37 5.12 -4.13
N ALA A 20 -5.68 4.97 -4.29
CA ALA A 20 -6.44 3.91 -3.64
C ALA A 20 -5.97 2.49 -4.03
N LEU A 21 -5.43 2.28 -5.24
CA LEU A 21 -4.88 1.00 -5.66
C LEU A 21 -3.62 0.65 -4.85
N VAL A 22 -2.75 1.63 -4.64
CA VAL A 22 -1.54 1.48 -3.81
C VAL A 22 -1.92 1.18 -2.36
N GLN A 23 -2.92 1.90 -1.81
CA GLN A 23 -3.43 1.65 -0.46
C GLN A 23 -3.98 0.22 -0.32
N ARG A 24 -4.81 -0.23 -1.27
CA ARG A 24 -5.40 -1.58 -1.26
C ARG A 24 -4.32 -2.66 -1.41
N PHE A 25 -3.36 -2.49 -2.31
CA PHE A 25 -2.24 -3.40 -2.49
C PHE A 25 -1.38 -3.50 -1.22
N ALA A 26 -1.02 -2.39 -0.61
CA ALA A 26 -0.21 -2.38 0.61
C ALA A 26 -0.95 -2.96 1.82
N ASN A 27 -2.28 -2.94 1.82
CA ASN A 27 -3.15 -3.50 2.86
C ASN A 27 -3.53 -4.98 2.61
N THR A 28 -2.77 -5.71 1.80
CA THR A 28 -2.92 -7.17 1.62
C THR A 28 -2.34 -7.99 2.77
N VAL A 29 -1.78 -7.37 3.79
CA VAL A 29 -1.29 -8.02 5.02
C VAL A 29 -1.93 -7.36 6.24
N ASP A 30 -2.50 -8.19 7.13
CA ASP A 30 -2.93 -7.80 8.47
C ASP A 30 -1.94 -8.38 9.49
N ARG A 31 -1.00 -7.56 9.89
CA ARG A 31 0.06 -7.97 10.84
C ARG A 31 -0.50 -8.25 12.23
N GLU A 32 -1.63 -7.65 12.58
CA GLU A 32 -2.26 -7.82 13.90
C GLU A 32 -2.88 -9.20 14.05
N HIS A 33 -3.51 -9.72 13.00
CA HIS A 33 -4.19 -11.02 13.02
C HIS A 33 -3.44 -12.10 12.23
N GLY A 34 -2.22 -11.79 11.74
CA GLY A 34 -1.38 -12.73 10.99
C GLY A 34 -2.00 -13.18 9.66
N ARG A 35 -2.81 -12.33 9.01
CA ARG A 35 -3.45 -12.64 7.74
C ARG A 35 -2.59 -12.12 6.59
N GLU A 36 -2.26 -13.01 5.65
CA GLU A 36 -1.54 -12.71 4.42
C GLU A 36 -2.40 -13.07 3.21
N VAL A 37 -2.81 -12.05 2.45
CA VAL A 37 -3.61 -12.24 1.23
C VAL A 37 -2.74 -12.72 0.08
N LEU A 38 -1.50 -12.21 -0.02
CA LEU A 38 -0.54 -12.62 -1.05
C LEU A 38 0.20 -13.90 -0.65
N HIS A 39 -0.54 -14.96 -0.29
CA HIS A 39 0.04 -16.22 0.19
C HIS A 39 0.48 -17.17 -0.94
N SER A 40 0.16 -16.86 -2.19
CA SER A 40 0.51 -17.69 -3.36
C SER A 40 0.56 -16.84 -4.65
N PRO A 41 1.24 -17.32 -5.72
CA PRO A 41 1.21 -16.68 -7.03
C PRO A 41 -0.22 -16.48 -7.58
N GLN A 42 -1.12 -17.44 -7.33
CA GLN A 42 -2.53 -17.33 -7.74
C GLN A 42 -3.26 -16.20 -6.99
N ALA A 43 -2.97 -16.04 -5.69
CA ALA A 43 -3.53 -14.97 -4.90
C ALA A 43 -3.05 -13.60 -5.41
N LEU A 44 -1.75 -13.45 -5.71
CA LEU A 44 -1.19 -12.24 -6.31
C LEU A 44 -1.88 -11.92 -7.64
N ARG A 45 -2.03 -12.92 -8.54
CA ARG A 45 -2.75 -12.71 -9.80
C ARG A 45 -4.16 -12.18 -9.57
N THR A 46 -4.91 -12.82 -8.67
CA THR A 46 -6.28 -12.41 -8.35
C THR A 46 -6.32 -10.96 -7.90
N ILE A 47 -5.47 -10.56 -6.97
CA ILE A 47 -5.40 -9.20 -6.45
C ILE A 47 -5.04 -8.18 -7.55
N LEU A 48 -4.02 -8.46 -8.39
CA LEU A 48 -3.63 -7.55 -9.46
C LEU A 48 -4.72 -7.42 -10.54
N VAL A 49 -5.44 -8.50 -10.84
CA VAL A 49 -6.60 -8.47 -11.75
C VAL A 49 -7.75 -7.65 -11.16
N GLU A 50 -8.07 -7.84 -9.87
CA GLU A 50 -9.11 -7.06 -9.19
C GLU A 50 -8.76 -5.57 -9.06
N LEU A 51 -7.47 -5.23 -9.00
CA LEU A 51 -6.99 -3.85 -9.06
C LEU A 51 -7.00 -3.27 -10.48
N GLY A 52 -7.29 -4.09 -11.51
CA GLY A 52 -7.25 -3.68 -12.91
C GLY A 52 -5.84 -3.38 -13.43
N LEU A 53 -4.83 -4.02 -12.85
CA LEU A 53 -3.41 -3.83 -13.19
C LEU A 53 -2.84 -4.98 -14.03
N LEU A 54 -3.55 -6.11 -14.13
CA LEU A 54 -3.08 -7.32 -14.81
C LEU A 54 -4.22 -8.04 -15.51
N ASP A 55 -3.95 -8.64 -16.67
CA ASP A 55 -4.90 -9.48 -17.38
C ASP A 55 -5.12 -10.82 -16.68
N ARG A 56 -6.32 -11.40 -16.87
CA ARG A 56 -6.74 -12.63 -16.16
C ARG A 56 -5.94 -13.88 -16.55
N ASP A 57 -5.38 -13.92 -17.75
CA ASP A 57 -4.61 -15.02 -18.31
C ASP A 57 -3.10 -14.92 -18.06
N ALA A 58 -2.66 -13.84 -17.42
CA ALA A 58 -1.24 -13.62 -17.11
C ALA A 58 -0.69 -14.72 -16.19
N SER A 59 0.51 -15.20 -16.52
CA SER A 59 1.26 -16.13 -15.67
C SER A 59 1.91 -15.39 -14.51
N VAL A 60 1.84 -15.98 -13.33
CA VAL A 60 2.47 -15.44 -12.10
C VAL A 60 3.25 -16.57 -11.45
N GLY A 61 4.52 -16.33 -11.17
CA GLY A 61 5.42 -17.29 -10.51
C GLY A 61 5.79 -16.84 -9.09
N VAL A 62 6.67 -17.62 -8.48
CA VAL A 62 7.14 -17.36 -7.10
C VAL A 62 8.01 -16.11 -7.05
N ARG A 63 8.82 -15.83 -8.08
CA ARG A 63 9.68 -14.63 -8.13
C ARG A 63 8.86 -13.35 -8.16
N GLU A 64 7.76 -13.34 -8.91
CA GLU A 64 6.84 -12.19 -8.96
C GLU A 64 6.11 -12.02 -7.63
N LEU A 65 5.80 -13.10 -6.92
CA LEU A 65 5.24 -13.04 -5.57
C LEU A 65 6.23 -12.43 -4.58
N GLU A 66 7.50 -12.85 -4.62
CA GLU A 66 8.58 -12.27 -3.79
C GLU A 66 8.77 -10.78 -4.08
N ALA A 67 8.79 -10.38 -5.36
CA ALA A 67 8.88 -8.99 -5.77
C ALA A 67 7.67 -8.16 -5.29
N ALA A 68 6.47 -8.75 -5.30
CA ALA A 68 5.26 -8.10 -4.79
C ALA A 68 5.32 -7.88 -3.28
N HIS A 69 5.85 -8.84 -2.52
CA HIS A 69 6.07 -8.69 -1.07
C HIS A 69 7.09 -7.58 -0.78
N ASP A 70 8.23 -7.58 -1.47
CA ASP A 70 9.26 -6.55 -1.30
C ASP A 70 8.70 -5.15 -1.64
N LEU A 71 8.02 -4.99 -2.77
CA LEU A 71 7.38 -3.74 -3.16
C LEU A 71 6.37 -3.27 -2.10
N ARG A 72 5.51 -4.16 -1.61
CA ARG A 72 4.53 -3.85 -0.56
C ARG A 72 5.20 -3.34 0.71
N ASP A 73 6.22 -4.04 1.18
CA ASP A 73 6.91 -3.69 2.42
C ASP A 73 7.65 -2.35 2.29
N ARG A 74 8.24 -2.05 1.13
CA ARG A 74 8.85 -0.74 0.83
C ARG A 74 7.79 0.39 0.77
N ILE A 75 6.64 0.16 0.15
CA ILE A 75 5.52 1.11 0.15
C ILE A 75 5.06 1.39 1.58
N GLN A 76 4.93 0.35 2.43
CA GLN A 76 4.57 0.52 3.85
C GLN A 76 5.63 1.33 4.61
N ALA A 77 6.92 1.09 4.37
CA ALA A 77 8.01 1.84 4.99
C ALA A 77 7.99 3.32 4.60
N LEU A 78 7.80 3.63 3.31
CA LEU A 78 7.65 5.02 2.84
C LEU A 78 6.39 5.70 3.40
N ALA A 79 5.29 4.97 3.55
CA ALA A 79 4.07 5.50 4.19
C ALA A 79 4.26 5.69 5.71
N LEU A 80 5.13 4.92 6.37
CA LEU A 80 5.57 5.18 7.75
C LEU A 80 6.41 6.45 7.84
N ALA A 81 7.25 6.75 6.84
CA ALA A 81 8.02 8.00 6.78
C ALA A 81 7.09 9.22 6.69
N ASN A 82 5.98 9.14 5.95
CA ASN A 82 4.92 10.17 5.96
C ASN A 82 4.26 10.35 7.34
N ASN A 83 4.42 9.38 8.20
CA ASN A 83 3.95 9.41 9.59
C ASN A 83 5.08 9.65 10.60
N GLY A 84 6.27 10.12 10.14
CA GLY A 84 7.39 10.54 10.96
C GLY A 84 8.26 9.40 11.51
N ILE A 85 8.30 8.24 10.86
CA ILE A 85 9.23 7.15 11.14
C ILE A 85 10.17 7.06 9.93
N PRO A 86 11.44 7.50 10.04
CA PRO A 86 12.39 7.49 8.94
C PRO A 86 12.60 6.11 8.33
N THR A 87 12.90 6.07 7.04
CA THR A 87 13.23 4.85 6.29
C THR A 87 14.29 5.16 5.23
N ASP A 88 15.04 4.14 4.83
CA ASP A 88 15.94 4.11 3.68
C ASP A 88 15.32 3.36 2.49
N ALA A 89 14.04 2.98 2.58
CA ALA A 89 13.34 2.29 1.51
C ALA A 89 13.25 3.17 0.25
N GLU A 90 13.53 2.55 -0.89
CA GLU A 90 13.45 3.17 -2.22
C GLU A 90 12.55 2.33 -3.11
N LEU A 91 11.89 2.98 -4.09
CA LEU A 91 11.10 2.31 -5.12
C LEU A 91 11.76 2.55 -6.47
N GLU A 92 11.98 1.47 -7.21
CA GLU A 92 12.48 1.51 -8.58
C GLU A 92 11.48 0.82 -9.53
N ALA A 93 11.30 1.37 -10.73
CA ALA A 93 10.48 0.77 -11.76
C ALA A 93 10.89 1.26 -13.15
N GLU A 94 10.75 0.37 -14.15
CA GLU A 94 10.92 0.73 -15.56
C GLU A 94 9.58 1.26 -16.10
N LEU A 95 9.52 2.56 -16.34
CA LEU A 95 8.35 3.27 -16.86
C LEU A 95 8.74 4.14 -18.05
N VAL A 96 7.81 4.31 -18.97
CA VAL A 96 7.93 5.28 -20.08
C VAL A 96 6.97 6.43 -19.85
N VAL A 97 7.39 7.63 -20.21
CA VAL A 97 6.50 8.79 -20.29
C VAL A 97 5.95 8.85 -21.70
N ARG A 98 4.64 8.74 -21.84
CA ARG A 98 3.94 9.02 -23.10
C ARG A 98 3.31 10.41 -23.00
N VAL A 99 3.55 11.22 -24.02
CA VAL A 99 3.01 12.58 -24.10
C VAL A 99 2.23 12.72 -25.41
N ASP A 100 1.03 13.23 -25.32
CA ASP A 100 0.17 13.57 -26.45
C ASP A 100 -0.57 14.90 -26.18
N ASP A 101 -1.57 15.24 -27.00
CA ASP A 101 -2.37 16.44 -26.89
C ASP A 101 -3.34 16.42 -25.69
N GLU A 102 -3.60 15.25 -25.10
CA GLU A 102 -4.40 15.08 -23.88
C GLU A 102 -3.56 15.20 -22.59
N GLY A 103 -2.21 15.06 -22.68
CA GLY A 103 -1.32 15.23 -21.55
C GLY A 103 -0.12 14.28 -21.51
N ALA A 104 0.32 13.97 -20.28
CA ALA A 104 1.43 13.06 -20.04
C ALA A 104 1.01 11.95 -19.07
N VAL A 105 1.31 10.71 -19.42
CA VAL A 105 1.05 9.52 -18.59
C VAL A 105 2.31 8.69 -18.41
N LEU A 106 2.41 8.00 -17.27
CA LEU A 106 3.42 6.99 -17.02
C LEU A 106 2.83 5.62 -17.34
N GLU A 107 3.49 4.90 -18.24
CA GLU A 107 3.12 3.55 -18.63
C GLU A 107 4.24 2.56 -18.31
N PRO A 108 3.92 1.31 -17.92
CA PRO A 108 4.94 0.29 -17.71
C PRO A 108 5.53 -0.12 -19.06
N VAL A 109 6.83 -0.42 -19.08
CA VAL A 109 7.52 -0.96 -20.26
C VAL A 109 7.01 -2.37 -20.62
N ARG A 110 6.51 -3.11 -19.64
CA ARG A 110 6.05 -4.50 -19.76
C ARG A 110 4.57 -4.59 -19.44
N HIS A 111 3.90 -5.57 -20.09
CA HIS A 111 2.48 -5.89 -19.84
C HIS A 111 2.33 -7.24 -19.13
N ASP A 112 3.18 -7.48 -18.15
CA ASP A 112 3.18 -8.66 -17.27
C ASP A 112 3.05 -8.25 -15.80
N VAL A 113 3.30 -9.18 -14.87
CA VAL A 113 3.26 -8.90 -13.42
C VAL A 113 4.24 -7.80 -13.03
N ASN A 114 5.45 -7.79 -13.60
CA ASN A 114 6.42 -6.74 -13.30
C ASN A 114 5.93 -5.37 -13.79
N GLY A 115 5.25 -5.33 -14.95
CA GLY A 115 4.58 -4.13 -15.43
C GLY A 115 3.44 -3.67 -14.50
N ALA A 116 2.66 -4.60 -13.96
CA ALA A 116 1.62 -4.28 -12.98
C ALA A 116 2.20 -3.70 -11.67
N LEU A 117 3.32 -4.26 -11.19
CA LEU A 117 4.03 -3.73 -10.03
C LEU A 117 4.66 -2.36 -10.33
N ALA A 118 5.23 -2.17 -11.53
CA ALA A 118 5.76 -0.88 -11.98
C ALA A 118 4.67 0.21 -12.04
N GLN A 119 3.43 -0.13 -12.41
CA GLN A 119 2.30 0.81 -12.37
C GLN A 119 2.02 1.32 -10.96
N LEU A 120 2.14 0.47 -9.92
CA LEU A 120 1.98 0.92 -8.54
C LEU A 120 3.04 1.96 -8.16
N VAL A 121 4.29 1.76 -8.60
CA VAL A 121 5.37 2.75 -8.40
C VAL A 121 5.08 4.05 -9.16
N GLY A 122 4.59 3.96 -10.40
CA GLY A 122 4.17 5.13 -11.18
C GLY A 122 3.03 5.93 -10.51
N ILE A 123 2.10 5.24 -9.85
CA ILE A 123 1.04 5.89 -9.06
C ILE A 123 1.63 6.62 -7.84
N VAL A 124 2.59 6.00 -7.13
CA VAL A 124 3.29 6.66 -6.01
C VAL A 124 4.03 7.90 -6.51
N TYR A 125 4.77 7.81 -7.62
CA TYR A 125 5.45 8.96 -8.23
C TYR A 125 4.48 10.10 -8.54
N THR A 126 3.34 9.80 -9.18
CA THR A 126 2.32 10.80 -9.50
C THR A 126 1.76 11.45 -8.23
N ALA A 127 1.48 10.63 -7.20
CA ALA A 127 0.97 11.13 -5.92
C ALA A 127 2.01 11.98 -5.15
N MET A 128 3.31 11.72 -5.33
CA MET A 128 4.37 12.58 -4.81
C MET A 128 4.42 13.91 -5.56
N ALA A 129 4.28 13.88 -6.88
CA ALA A 129 4.31 15.09 -7.71
C ALA A 129 3.11 16.02 -7.46
N ASP A 130 1.91 15.48 -7.19
CA ASP A 130 0.71 16.25 -6.88
C ASP A 130 0.52 16.54 -5.38
N GLY A 131 1.42 16.02 -4.50
CA GLY A 131 1.42 16.24 -3.06
C GLY A 131 0.43 15.37 -2.27
N THR A 132 -0.34 14.50 -2.91
CA THR A 132 -1.32 13.62 -2.22
C THR A 132 -0.65 12.49 -1.46
N TRP A 133 0.57 12.08 -1.86
CA TRP A 133 1.35 11.02 -1.22
C TRP A 133 1.57 11.25 0.27
N THR A 134 1.88 12.48 0.69
CA THR A 134 2.20 12.80 2.09
C THR A 134 1.05 12.54 3.07
N ARG A 135 -0.18 12.39 2.55
CA ARG A 135 -1.37 12.04 3.32
C ARG A 135 -1.63 10.54 3.39
N LEU A 136 -1.02 9.73 2.52
CA LEU A 136 -1.05 8.28 2.65
C LEU A 136 -0.03 7.85 3.70
N LYS A 137 -0.50 7.42 4.84
CA LYS A 137 0.31 7.08 6.02
C LYS A 137 0.13 5.63 6.42
N ALA A 138 1.17 5.00 6.96
CA ALA A 138 1.02 3.74 7.66
C ALA A 138 0.84 3.97 9.17
N CYS A 139 0.01 3.16 9.80
CA CYS A 139 -0.28 3.23 11.23
C CYS A 139 0.99 3.01 12.07
N ARG A 140 1.24 3.87 13.05
CA ARG A 140 2.41 3.77 13.95
C ARG A 140 2.34 2.63 14.96
N ALA A 141 1.21 1.94 15.08
CA ALA A 141 1.15 0.78 15.97
C ALA A 141 2.02 -0.35 15.38
N GLU A 142 3.04 -0.79 16.12
CA GLU A 142 4.04 -1.79 15.69
C GLU A 142 3.43 -3.09 15.14
N SER A 143 2.28 -3.50 15.67
CA SER A 143 1.56 -4.69 15.22
C SER A 143 0.55 -4.41 14.10
N CYS A 144 0.51 -3.19 13.52
CA CYS A 144 -0.52 -2.83 12.55
C CYS A 144 0.06 -2.48 11.19
N HIS A 145 0.70 -1.31 11.04
CA HIS A 145 1.25 -0.75 9.79
C HIS A 145 0.21 -0.63 8.66
N TRP A 146 -1.10 -0.70 8.95
CA TRP A 146 -2.18 -0.52 7.99
C TRP A 146 -2.11 0.86 7.35
N LEU A 147 -2.17 0.93 6.02
CA LEU A 147 -2.20 2.21 5.31
C LEU A 147 -3.58 2.87 5.42
N PHE A 148 -3.57 4.14 5.72
CA PHE A 148 -4.76 4.99 5.77
C PHE A 148 -4.48 6.35 5.13
N TYR A 149 -5.52 6.96 4.57
CA TYR A 149 -5.42 8.32 4.02
C TYR A 149 -5.84 9.34 5.07
N ASP A 150 -4.90 10.18 5.48
CA ASP A 150 -5.14 11.20 6.51
C ASP A 150 -5.96 12.37 5.95
N ARG A 151 -7.26 12.38 6.26
CA ARG A 151 -8.20 13.44 5.90
C ARG A 151 -8.32 14.53 6.96
N SER A 152 -7.56 14.44 8.04
CA SER A 152 -7.60 15.45 9.08
C SER A 152 -7.13 16.81 8.54
N ARG A 153 -7.68 17.89 9.11
CA ARG A 153 -7.36 19.27 8.68
C ARG A 153 -5.87 19.59 8.81
N ASN A 154 -5.23 19.09 9.86
CA ASN A 154 -3.85 19.41 10.21
C ASN A 154 -2.87 18.28 9.82
N HIS A 155 -3.30 17.27 9.05
CA HIS A 155 -2.50 16.11 8.66
C HIS A 155 -1.81 15.43 9.86
N SER A 156 -2.48 15.37 11.00
CA SER A 156 -1.89 14.96 12.28
C SER A 156 -2.33 13.56 12.74
N ALA A 157 -3.13 12.84 11.96
CA ALA A 157 -3.50 11.47 12.29
C ALA A 157 -2.26 10.56 12.21
N VAL A 158 -2.05 9.76 13.26
CA VAL A 158 -0.89 8.85 13.37
C VAL A 158 -1.31 7.37 13.44
N TRP A 159 -2.61 7.10 13.62
CA TRP A 159 -3.19 5.76 13.65
C TRP A 159 -4.31 5.62 12.62
N CYS A 160 -4.41 4.43 12.03
CA CYS A 160 -5.51 4.10 11.12
C CYS A 160 -6.88 4.19 11.81
N SER A 161 -6.93 3.90 13.11
CA SER A 161 -8.10 4.06 13.97
C SER A 161 -7.68 4.53 15.36
N MET A 162 -8.24 5.67 15.80
CA MET A 162 -8.02 6.16 17.16
C MET A 162 -8.67 5.23 18.19
N ALA A 163 -9.84 4.67 17.89
CA ALA A 163 -10.59 3.78 18.77
C ALA A 163 -9.88 2.44 19.01
N VAL A 164 -9.14 1.94 18.01
CA VAL A 164 -8.42 0.66 18.09
C VAL A 164 -6.95 0.92 18.39
N CYS A 165 -6.16 1.32 17.40
CA CYS A 165 -4.71 1.44 17.52
C CYS A 165 -4.28 2.56 18.46
N GLY A 166 -4.96 3.70 18.45
CA GLY A 166 -4.66 4.83 19.34
C GLY A 166 -4.87 4.48 20.80
N ASN A 167 -6.03 3.91 21.17
CA ASN A 167 -6.34 3.53 22.54
C ASN A 167 -5.42 2.39 23.04
N ARG A 168 -5.14 1.39 22.21
CA ARG A 168 -4.23 0.28 22.55
C ARG A 168 -2.83 0.79 22.84
N THR A 169 -2.28 1.67 22.02
CA THR A 169 -0.95 2.26 22.22
C THR A 169 -0.88 3.07 23.51
N LYS A 170 -1.91 3.89 23.79
CA LYS A 170 -2.01 4.65 25.05
C LYS A 170 -2.06 3.74 26.28
N THR A 171 -2.85 2.67 26.22
CA THR A 171 -2.99 1.71 27.32
C THR A 171 -1.67 0.97 27.59
N ARG A 172 -0.94 0.55 26.52
CA ARG A 172 0.37 -0.08 26.65
C ARG A 172 1.38 0.87 27.29
N ALA A 173 1.47 2.12 26.83
CA ALA A 173 2.35 3.13 27.39
C ALA A 173 2.03 3.48 28.85
N TYR A 174 0.73 3.48 29.22
CA TYR A 174 0.31 3.69 30.61
C TYR A 174 0.76 2.54 31.53
N ARG A 175 0.58 1.29 31.09
CA ARG A 175 1.00 0.11 31.86
C ARG A 175 2.52 0.06 32.06
N ALA A 176 3.30 0.33 30.99
CA ALA A 176 4.77 0.33 31.05
C ALA A 176 5.34 1.39 32.02
N ARG A 177 4.61 2.50 32.27
CA ARG A 177 5.04 3.52 33.26
C ARG A 177 4.73 3.17 34.69
N ARG A 178 3.93 2.12 34.96
CA ARG A 178 3.52 1.68 36.28
C ARG A 178 4.19 0.39 36.73
N SER A 179 4.96 -0.25 35.84
CA SER A 179 5.83 -1.40 36.11
C SER A 179 7.23 -0.93 36.46
#